data_b68171da85c6c8a2f0f0ed8347a41792
#
_entry.id   b68171da85c6c8a2f0f0ed8347a41792
#
_cell.length_a   1.000
_cell.length_b   1.000
_cell.length_c   1.000
_cell.angle_alpha   90.00
_cell.angle_beta   90.00
_cell.angle_gamma   90.00
#
_symmetry.space_group_name_H-M   'P 1'
#
loop_
_entity.id
_entity.type
_entity.pdbx_description
1 polymer ?
#
loop_
_entity_poly.entity_id
_entity_poly.type
_entity_poly.pdbx_seq_one_letter_code
_entity_poly.pdbx_strand_id
1 'polypeptide(L)' 'MSVKQQQITKKLQNLYSWTQFYQEVGNKEQIRKCQTEIAQLKKAYNETKTKK' A
#
# COMPACT_ATOMS: atom_id res chain seq x y z
N MET A 1 4.31 7.38 16.45
CA MET A 1 4.35 7.33 14.98
C MET A 1 4.39 8.71 14.37
N SER A 2 5.19 8.89 13.35
CA SER A 2 5.20 10.15 12.63
C SER A 2 3.94 10.28 11.76
N VAL A 3 3.59 11.52 11.43
CA VAL A 3 2.45 11.77 10.55
C VAL A 3 2.64 11.07 9.21
N LYS A 4 3.88 11.09 8.73
CA LYS A 4 4.20 10.45 7.44
C LYS A 4 3.90 8.95 7.48
N GLN A 5 4.30 8.28 8.55
CA GLN A 5 4.06 6.85 8.70
C GLN A 5 2.56 6.55 8.81
N GLN A 6 1.83 7.39 9.49
CA GLN A 6 0.39 7.22 9.60
C GLN A 6 -0.29 7.35 8.24
N GLN A 7 0.15 8.30 7.42
CA GLN A 7 -0.40 8.48 6.09
C GLN A 7 -0.12 7.28 5.21
N ILE A 8 1.11 6.76 5.27
CA ILE A 8 1.47 5.58 4.50
C ILE A 8 0.64 4.37 4.94
N THR A 9 0.49 4.18 6.24
CA THR A 9 -0.30 3.07 6.77
C THR A 9 -1.74 3.14 6.31
N LYS A 10 -2.33 4.32 6.32
CA LYS A 10 -3.70 4.50 5.85
C LYS A 10 -3.83 4.13 4.39
N LYS A 11 -2.90 4.58 3.56
CA LYS A 11 -2.93 4.25 2.14
C LYS A 11 -2.78 2.75 1.92
N LEU A 12 -1.89 2.11 2.69
CA LEU A 12 -1.72 0.68 2.58
C LEU A 12 -3.00 -0.07 2.91
N GLN A 13 -3.68 0.32 3.97
CA GLN A 13 -4.94 -0.32 4.34
C GLN A 13 -5.99 -0.17 3.24
N ASN A 14 -6.07 1.01 2.65
CA ASN A 14 -6.99 1.24 1.55
C ASN A 14 -6.65 0.36 0.35
N LEU A 15 -5.37 0.25 0.01
CA LEU A 15 -4.95 -0.56 -1.12
C LEU A 15 -5.21 -2.04 -0.88
N TYR A 16 -5.01 -2.53 0.34
CA TYR A 16 -5.31 -3.92 0.67
C TYR A 16 -6.81 -4.19 0.49
N SER A 17 -7.65 -3.27 0.95
CA SER A 17 -9.10 -3.43 0.79
C SER A 17 -9.49 -3.46 -0.68
N TRP A 18 -8.95 -2.54 -1.47
CA TRP A 18 -9.23 -2.50 -2.89
C TRP A 18 -8.72 -3.75 -3.61
N THR A 19 -7.54 -4.23 -3.22
CA THR A 19 -6.98 -5.44 -3.81
C THR A 19 -7.92 -6.61 -3.59
N GLN A 20 -8.44 -6.75 -2.39
CA GLN A 20 -9.38 -7.83 -2.08
C GLN A 20 -10.64 -7.71 -2.93
N PHE A 21 -11.16 -6.51 -3.06
CA PHE A 21 -12.33 -6.27 -3.91
C PHE A 21 -12.06 -6.67 -5.36
N TYR A 22 -10.92 -6.24 -5.89
CA TYR A 22 -10.58 -6.55 -7.27
C TYR A 22 -10.35 -8.04 -7.49
N GLN A 23 -9.86 -8.74 -6.49
CA GLN A 23 -9.72 -10.19 -6.58
C GLN A 23 -11.08 -10.87 -6.70
N GLU A 24 -12.06 -10.37 -5.99
CA GLU A 24 -13.40 -10.93 -6.05
C GLU A 24 -14.04 -10.72 -7.41
N VAL A 25 -13.82 -9.57 -8.01
CA VAL A 25 -14.38 -9.27 -9.34
C VAL A 25 -13.49 -9.76 -10.48
N GLY A 26 -12.28 -10.23 -10.16
CA GLY A 26 -11.38 -10.79 -11.16
C GLY A 26 -10.66 -9.74 -11.99
N ASN A 27 -10.47 -8.53 -11.47
CA ASN A 27 -9.81 -7.46 -12.21
C ASN A 27 -8.30 -7.51 -11.99
N LYS A 28 -7.62 -8.33 -12.79
CA LYS A 28 -6.19 -8.57 -12.63
C LYS A 28 -5.36 -7.32 -12.86
N GLU A 29 -5.79 -6.46 -13.77
CA GLU A 29 -5.06 -5.23 -14.07
C GLU A 29 -4.97 -4.32 -12.85
N GLN A 30 -6.09 -4.13 -12.17
CA GLN A 30 -6.11 -3.29 -10.99
C GLN A 30 -5.37 -3.93 -9.83
N ILE A 31 -5.44 -5.26 -9.73
CA ILE A 31 -4.67 -5.97 -8.70
C ILE A 31 -3.18 -5.69 -8.88
N ARG A 32 -2.69 -5.75 -10.12
CA ARG A 32 -1.28 -5.50 -10.39
C ARG A 32 -0.89 -4.07 -10.00
N LYS A 33 -1.74 -3.10 -10.35
CA LYS A 33 -1.48 -1.70 -9.98
C LYS A 33 -1.44 -1.52 -8.48
N CYS A 34 -2.40 -2.12 -7.77
CA CYS A 34 -2.42 -2.04 -6.33
C CYS A 34 -1.16 -2.66 -5.72
N GLN A 35 -0.72 -3.80 -6.22
CA GLN A 35 0.47 -4.46 -5.70
C GLN A 35 1.71 -3.59 -5.90
N THR A 36 1.81 -2.93 -7.05
CA THR A 36 2.94 -2.03 -7.32
C THR A 36 2.94 -0.88 -6.32
N GLU A 37 1.77 -0.27 -6.09
CA GLU A 37 1.68 0.83 -5.14
C GLU A 37 1.97 0.37 -3.71
N ILE A 38 1.48 -0.81 -3.35
CA ILE A 38 1.75 -1.36 -2.02
C ILE A 38 3.26 -1.54 -1.83
N ALA A 39 3.95 -2.06 -2.84
CA ALA A 39 5.40 -2.25 -2.75
C ALA A 39 6.12 -0.92 -2.57
N GLN A 40 5.70 0.10 -3.31
CA GLN A 40 6.31 1.42 -3.19
C GLN A 40 6.07 2.03 -1.81
N LEU A 41 4.86 1.88 -1.30
CA LEU A 41 4.53 2.42 0.02
C LEU A 41 5.29 1.69 1.12
N LYS A 42 5.45 0.38 0.99
CA LYS A 42 6.24 -0.39 1.95
C LYS A 42 7.69 0.07 1.97
N LYS A 43 8.23 0.33 0.79
CA LYS A 43 9.60 0.83 0.69
C LYS A 43 9.72 2.18 1.36
N ALA A 44 8.78 3.08 1.10
CA ALA A 44 8.78 4.40 1.71
C ALA A 44 8.67 4.30 3.23
N TYR A 45 7.83 3.39 3.72
CA TYR A 45 7.68 3.20 5.15
C TYR A 45 9.00 2.72 5.77
N ASN A 46 9.65 1.77 5.12
CA ASN A 46 10.93 1.27 5.62
C ASN A 46 11.99 2.37 5.65
N GLU A 47 11.99 3.23 4.65
CA GLU A 47 12.93 4.34 4.61
C GLU A 47 12.74 5.29 5.79
N THR A 48 11.49 5.57 6.15
CA THR A 48 11.22 6.42 7.31
C THR A 48 11.61 5.74 8.61
N LYS A 49 11.52 4.41 8.63
CA LYS A 49 11.80 3.63 9.81
C LYS A 49 13.31 3.49 10.08
N THR A 50 14.08 3.34 9.00
CA THR A 50 15.52 3.10 9.12
C THR A 50 16.32 4.39 9.12
N LYS A 51 15.71 5.49 8.79
CA LYS A 51 16.38 6.77 8.75
C LYS A 51 16.74 7.21 10.17
N LYS A 52 17.97 7.56 10.38
CA LYS A 52 18.46 8.02 11.69
C LYS A 52 18.67 9.52 11.70
#